data_c2d402d43fe495d88c8c09613d3fe7c4
#
_entry.id   c2d402d43fe495d88c8c09613d3fe7c4
#
_cell.length_a   1.000
_cell.length_b   1.000
_cell.length_c   1.000
_cell.angle_alpha   90.00
_cell.angle_beta   90.00
_cell.angle_gamma   90.00
#
_symmetry.space_group_name_H-M   'P 1'
#
loop_
_entity.id
_entity.type
_entity.pdbx_description
1 polymer ?
#
loop_
_entity_poly.entity_id
_entity_poly.type
_entity_poly.pdbx_seq_one_letter_code
_entity_poly.pdbx_strand_id
1 'polypeptide(L)'
;NEMLVKVLSHALASGADYEKTLKTRRNLSVLGMVLGLIVLVIVNLWKPEADLTFADFLKGVYTGTGIGVVLFSALFWVKVRNLLKDPELQKKTRIQEQDERQTLIAMKTCSSALMILIGLEYFALLLSGMFNATVFFTLLAVLIAVLVVMIGCKLYYSRRI
;
A
#
# COMPACT_ATOMS: atom_id res chain seq x y z
N ASN A 1 37.82 -11.66 -21.41
CA ASN A 1 37.06 -10.51 -21.93
C ASN A 1 35.55 -10.79 -22.07
N GLU A 2 35.12 -11.99 -22.51
CA GLU A 2 33.69 -12.31 -22.66
C GLU A 2 32.91 -12.31 -21.34
N MET A 3 33.52 -12.75 -20.26
CA MET A 3 32.87 -12.78 -18.93
C MET A 3 32.56 -11.35 -18.41
N LEU A 4 33.49 -10.42 -18.60
CA LEU A 4 33.32 -9.02 -18.24
C LEU A 4 32.21 -8.34 -19.08
N VAL A 5 32.17 -8.62 -20.37
CA VAL A 5 31.13 -8.10 -21.28
C VAL A 5 29.74 -8.64 -20.89
N LYS A 6 29.65 -9.92 -20.52
CA LYS A 6 28.42 -10.55 -20.07
C LYS A 6 27.92 -10.00 -18.74
N VAL A 7 28.79 -9.75 -17.77
CA VAL A 7 28.48 -9.14 -16.48
C VAL A 7 28.03 -7.68 -16.67
N LEU A 8 28.73 -6.92 -17.55
CA LEU A 8 28.34 -5.54 -17.83
C LEU A 8 27.00 -5.44 -18.55
N SER A 9 26.75 -6.30 -19.53
CA SER A 9 25.45 -6.32 -20.25
C SER A 9 24.30 -6.70 -19.34
N HIS A 10 24.50 -7.66 -18.42
CA HIS A 10 23.49 -8.04 -17.43
C HIS A 10 23.24 -6.91 -16.40
N ALA A 11 24.28 -6.19 -15.98
CA ALA A 11 24.16 -5.05 -15.08
C ALA A 11 23.45 -3.86 -15.74
N LEU A 12 23.70 -3.61 -17.03
CA LEU A 12 23.04 -2.55 -17.81
C LEU A 12 21.57 -2.88 -18.08
N ALA A 13 21.25 -4.12 -18.49
CA ALA A 13 19.87 -4.57 -18.70
C ALA A 13 19.05 -4.47 -17.41
N SER A 14 19.62 -4.93 -16.30
CA SER A 14 19.01 -4.83 -14.97
C SER A 14 18.86 -3.39 -14.48
N GLY A 15 19.71 -2.45 -14.95
CA GLY A 15 19.58 -1.00 -14.69
C GLY A 15 18.41 -0.38 -15.45
N ALA A 16 18.26 -0.73 -16.72
CA ALA A 16 17.16 -0.25 -17.56
C ALA A 16 15.79 -0.75 -17.06
N ASP A 17 15.70 -1.99 -16.58
CA ASP A 17 14.48 -2.55 -15.98
C ASP A 17 14.12 -1.85 -14.67
N TYR A 18 15.10 -1.49 -13.85
CA TYR A 18 14.86 -0.75 -12.62
C TYR A 18 14.37 0.67 -12.89
N GLU A 19 14.95 1.36 -13.87
CA GLU A 19 14.48 2.69 -14.30
C GLU A 19 13.04 2.65 -14.82
N LYS A 20 12.67 1.62 -15.56
CA LYS A 20 11.28 1.39 -16.01
C LYS A 20 10.33 1.21 -14.83
N THR A 21 10.75 0.45 -13.83
CA THR A 21 10.00 0.27 -12.59
C THR A 21 9.82 1.59 -11.84
N LEU A 22 10.85 2.43 -11.75
CA LEU A 22 10.76 3.77 -11.14
C LEU A 22 9.80 4.68 -11.89
N LYS A 23 9.80 4.66 -13.23
CA LYS A 23 8.83 5.41 -14.05
C LYS A 23 7.40 4.96 -13.77
N THR A 24 7.16 3.66 -13.64
CA THR A 24 5.84 3.12 -13.26
C THR A 24 5.43 3.57 -11.85
N ARG A 25 6.34 3.50 -10.87
CA ARG A 25 6.10 3.99 -9.50
C ARG A 25 5.78 5.49 -9.47
N ARG A 26 6.43 6.29 -10.31
CA ARG A 26 6.13 7.73 -10.46
C ARG A 26 4.72 7.95 -11.01
N ASN A 27 4.34 7.23 -12.05
CA ASN A 27 3.00 7.36 -12.64
C ASN A 27 1.91 6.91 -11.65
N LEU A 28 2.18 5.86 -10.86
CA LEU A 28 1.28 5.41 -9.80
C LEU A 28 1.12 6.47 -8.70
N SER A 29 2.19 7.21 -8.36
CA SER A 29 2.11 8.34 -7.40
C SER A 29 1.22 9.45 -7.93
N VAL A 30 1.32 9.79 -9.21
CA VAL A 30 0.44 10.80 -9.85
C VAL A 30 -1.02 10.34 -9.80
N LEU A 31 -1.27 9.06 -10.10
CA LEU A 31 -2.61 8.47 -9.97
C LEU A 31 -3.15 8.59 -8.53
N GLY A 32 -2.30 8.31 -7.53
CA GLY A 32 -2.65 8.47 -6.12
C GLY A 32 -3.02 9.92 -5.76
N MET A 33 -2.27 10.91 -6.27
CA MET A 33 -2.62 12.33 -6.07
C MET A 33 -3.98 12.67 -6.67
N VAL A 34 -4.23 12.22 -7.90
CA VAL A 34 -5.52 12.47 -8.59
C VAL A 34 -6.67 11.84 -7.81
N LEU A 35 -6.53 10.59 -7.35
CA LEU A 35 -7.55 9.93 -6.54
C LEU A 35 -7.80 10.65 -5.22
N GLY A 36 -6.76 11.09 -4.51
CA GLY A 36 -6.91 11.88 -3.29
C GLY A 36 -7.62 13.20 -3.52
N LEU A 37 -7.32 13.90 -4.62
CA LEU A 37 -8.03 15.12 -5.02
C LEU A 37 -9.51 14.86 -5.34
N ILE A 38 -9.81 13.77 -6.05
CA ILE A 38 -11.20 13.37 -6.34
C ILE A 38 -11.97 13.15 -5.04
N VAL A 39 -11.38 12.45 -4.06
CA VAL A 39 -12.01 12.26 -2.75
C VAL A 39 -12.31 13.60 -2.08
N LEU A 40 -11.37 14.56 -2.09
CA LEU A 40 -11.55 15.88 -1.52
C LEU A 40 -12.68 16.66 -2.21
N VAL A 41 -12.76 16.57 -3.54
CA VAL A 41 -13.85 17.24 -4.30
C VAL A 41 -15.20 16.62 -3.96
N ILE A 42 -15.29 15.29 -3.94
CA ILE A 42 -16.53 14.58 -3.62
C ILE A 42 -17.03 14.97 -2.22
N VAL A 43 -16.12 14.99 -1.24
CA VAL A 43 -16.49 15.34 0.16
C VAL A 43 -16.97 16.78 0.30
N ASN A 44 -16.38 17.71 -0.46
CA ASN A 44 -16.81 19.11 -0.45
C ASN A 44 -18.16 19.32 -1.14
N LEU A 45 -18.47 18.52 -2.15
CA LEU A 45 -19.76 18.57 -2.85
C LEU A 45 -20.87 17.82 -2.10
N TRP A 46 -20.49 16.91 -1.21
CA TRP A 46 -21.42 16.10 -0.46
C TRP A 46 -22.14 16.93 0.62
N LYS A 47 -23.46 17.02 0.49
CA LYS A 47 -24.35 17.64 1.47
C LYS A 47 -25.17 16.54 2.14
N PRO A 48 -24.77 16.06 3.33
CA PRO A 48 -25.53 15.04 4.05
C PRO A 48 -26.86 15.60 4.55
N GLU A 49 -27.94 14.87 4.33
CA GLU A 49 -29.27 15.18 4.85
C GLU A 49 -29.53 14.64 6.27
N ALA A 50 -28.58 13.83 6.78
CA ALA A 50 -28.69 13.12 8.07
C ALA A 50 -27.99 13.87 9.22
N ASP A 51 -28.27 13.44 10.47
CA ASP A 51 -27.77 13.95 11.75
C ASP A 51 -26.40 14.65 11.65
N LEU A 52 -26.39 15.94 11.92
CA LEU A 52 -25.26 16.85 11.71
C LEU A 52 -23.96 16.35 12.35
N THR A 53 -24.03 15.76 13.56
CA THR A 53 -22.84 15.34 14.30
C THR A 53 -22.06 14.20 13.64
N PHE A 54 -22.76 13.18 13.14
CA PHE A 54 -22.12 12.04 12.48
C PHE A 54 -21.66 12.39 11.06
N ALA A 55 -22.42 13.23 10.37
CA ALA A 55 -22.06 13.72 9.04
C ALA A 55 -20.79 14.59 9.07
N ASP A 56 -20.65 15.46 10.07
CA ASP A 56 -19.45 16.27 10.26
C ASP A 56 -18.20 15.41 10.60
N PHE A 57 -18.38 14.38 11.43
CA PHE A 57 -17.32 13.43 11.70
C PHE A 57 -16.86 12.69 10.42
N LEU A 58 -17.80 12.16 9.63
CA LEU A 58 -17.48 11.50 8.36
C LEU A 58 -16.77 12.43 7.39
N LYS A 59 -17.25 13.66 7.29
CA LYS A 59 -16.63 14.70 6.45
C LYS A 59 -15.19 14.96 6.88
N GLY A 60 -14.94 15.01 8.20
CA GLY A 60 -13.58 15.12 8.75
C GLY A 60 -12.69 13.94 8.40
N VAL A 61 -13.19 12.72 8.55
CA VAL A 61 -12.46 11.48 8.20
C VAL A 61 -12.11 11.43 6.71
N TYR A 62 -13.06 11.69 5.83
CA TYR A 62 -12.80 11.66 4.38
C TYR A 62 -11.88 12.79 3.94
N THR A 63 -12.02 14.00 4.51
CA THR A 63 -11.11 15.12 4.23
C THR A 63 -9.69 14.77 4.69
N GLY A 64 -9.53 14.24 5.91
CA GLY A 64 -8.24 13.80 6.42
C GLY A 64 -7.62 12.70 5.57
N THR A 65 -8.39 11.72 5.15
CA THR A 65 -7.95 10.65 4.25
C THR A 65 -7.52 11.20 2.90
N GLY A 66 -8.32 12.09 2.29
CA GLY A 66 -7.99 12.71 1.02
C GLY A 66 -6.68 13.49 1.07
N ILE A 67 -6.50 14.35 2.09
CA ILE A 67 -5.26 15.09 2.32
C ILE A 67 -4.09 14.13 2.56
N GLY A 68 -4.25 13.12 3.39
CA GLY A 68 -3.23 12.12 3.67
C GLY A 68 -2.75 11.39 2.43
N VAL A 69 -3.67 10.96 1.56
CA VAL A 69 -3.35 10.29 0.28
C VAL A 69 -2.60 11.23 -0.65
N VAL A 70 -3.02 12.50 -0.77
CA VAL A 70 -2.32 13.49 -1.61
C VAL A 70 -0.91 13.75 -1.10
N LEU A 71 -0.73 14.00 0.19
CA LEU A 71 0.58 14.28 0.79
C LEU A 71 1.52 13.07 0.66
N PHE A 72 1.05 11.87 0.99
CA PHE A 72 1.85 10.65 0.86
C PHE A 72 2.29 10.42 -0.59
N SER A 73 1.36 10.57 -1.53
CA SER A 73 1.64 10.41 -2.96
C SER A 73 2.62 11.47 -3.47
N ALA A 74 2.52 12.72 -2.99
CA ALA A 74 3.44 13.80 -3.34
C ALA A 74 4.85 13.53 -2.81
N LEU A 75 5.00 13.12 -1.55
CA LEU A 75 6.29 12.76 -0.97
C LEU A 75 6.92 11.58 -1.70
N PHE A 76 6.12 10.57 -2.04
CA PHE A 76 6.60 9.41 -2.79
C PHE A 76 7.02 9.80 -4.22
N TRP A 77 6.28 10.68 -4.88
CA TRP A 77 6.64 11.24 -6.18
C TRP A 77 7.98 11.99 -6.15
N VAL A 78 8.19 12.85 -5.14
CA VAL A 78 9.46 13.58 -4.97
C VAL A 78 10.61 12.59 -4.76
N LYS A 79 10.42 11.57 -3.92
CA LYS A 79 11.43 10.53 -3.69
C LYS A 79 11.80 9.81 -4.99
N VAL A 80 10.81 9.36 -5.75
CA VAL A 80 11.04 8.66 -7.02
C VAL A 80 11.67 9.57 -8.08
N ARG A 81 11.26 10.85 -8.14
CA ARG A 81 11.87 11.84 -9.02
C ARG A 81 13.34 12.06 -8.72
N ASN A 82 13.71 12.15 -7.44
CA ASN A 82 15.11 12.32 -7.03
C ASN A 82 15.94 11.08 -7.37
N LEU A 83 15.39 9.88 -7.18
CA LEU A 83 16.01 8.61 -7.61
C LEU A 83 16.26 8.56 -9.12
N LEU A 84 15.33 9.08 -9.93
CA LEU A 84 15.50 9.13 -11.39
C LEU A 84 16.55 10.14 -11.85
N LYS A 85 16.87 11.17 -11.03
CA LYS A 85 17.86 12.20 -11.36
C LYS A 85 19.28 11.84 -10.96
N ASP A 86 19.44 11.00 -9.94
CA ASP A 86 20.73 10.66 -9.35
C ASP A 86 21.04 9.17 -9.56
N PRO A 87 21.95 8.82 -10.51
CA PRO A 87 22.31 7.44 -10.80
C PRO A 87 23.01 6.73 -9.63
N GLU A 88 23.76 7.46 -8.79
CA GLU A 88 24.41 6.86 -7.62
C GLU A 88 23.40 6.50 -6.54
N LEU A 89 22.47 7.40 -6.27
CA LEU A 89 21.37 7.15 -5.33
C LEU A 89 20.47 6.01 -5.82
N GLN A 90 20.22 5.96 -7.12
CA GLN A 90 19.48 4.87 -7.77
C GLN A 90 20.18 3.52 -7.55
N LYS A 91 21.50 3.46 -7.77
CA LYS A 91 22.28 2.24 -7.58
C LYS A 91 22.28 1.77 -6.13
N LYS A 92 22.48 2.69 -5.17
CA LYS A 92 22.43 2.40 -3.73
C LYS A 92 21.05 1.85 -3.31
N THR A 93 19.99 2.54 -3.71
CA THR A 93 18.62 2.13 -3.36
C THR A 93 18.26 0.77 -3.97
N ARG A 94 18.69 0.52 -5.22
CA ARG A 94 18.50 -0.76 -5.88
C ARG A 94 19.18 -1.90 -5.13
N ILE A 95 20.45 -1.73 -4.74
CA ILE A 95 21.18 -2.74 -3.96
C ILE A 95 20.46 -3.02 -2.64
N GLN A 96 19.97 -1.97 -1.99
CA GLN A 96 19.23 -2.09 -0.74
C GLN A 96 17.87 -2.78 -0.91
N GLU A 97 17.15 -2.50 -2.00
CA GLU A 97 15.87 -3.18 -2.31
C GLU A 97 16.06 -4.66 -2.72
N GLN A 98 17.23 -5.02 -3.24
CA GLN A 98 17.59 -6.40 -3.63
C GLN A 98 18.26 -7.19 -2.49
N ASP A 99 18.50 -6.57 -1.34
CA ASP A 99 19.06 -7.24 -0.17
C ASP A 99 18.06 -8.27 0.37
N GLU A 100 18.44 -9.55 0.31
CA GLU A 100 17.63 -10.68 0.80
C GLU A 100 17.23 -10.49 2.27
N ARG A 101 18.11 -9.91 3.09
CA ARG A 101 17.82 -9.62 4.49
C ARG A 101 16.67 -8.62 4.65
N GLN A 102 16.65 -7.54 3.84
CA GLN A 102 15.57 -6.55 3.86
C GLN A 102 14.25 -7.18 3.42
N THR A 103 14.28 -8.00 2.40
CA THR A 103 13.10 -8.74 1.92
C THR A 103 12.56 -9.67 2.99
N LEU A 104 13.43 -10.44 3.66
CA LEU A 104 13.05 -11.33 4.76
C LEU A 104 12.46 -10.56 5.96
N ILE A 105 13.04 -9.40 6.32
CA ILE A 105 12.52 -8.55 7.39
C ILE A 105 11.11 -8.06 7.01
N ALA A 106 10.93 -7.54 5.80
CA ALA A 106 9.64 -7.06 5.33
C ALA A 106 8.57 -8.17 5.34
N MET A 107 8.91 -9.36 4.83
CA MET A 107 7.99 -10.52 4.83
C MET A 107 7.61 -10.94 6.24
N LYS A 108 8.58 -11.06 7.16
CA LYS A 108 8.31 -11.41 8.57
C LYS A 108 7.47 -10.34 9.25
N THR A 109 7.78 -9.06 9.02
CA THR A 109 7.02 -7.95 9.59
C THR A 109 5.57 -7.96 9.10
N CYS A 110 5.34 -8.09 7.80
CA CYS A 110 3.99 -8.17 7.24
C CYS A 110 3.22 -9.39 7.78
N SER A 111 3.87 -10.56 7.84
CA SER A 111 3.23 -11.77 8.36
C SER A 111 2.86 -11.65 9.84
N SER A 112 3.78 -11.13 10.67
CA SER A 112 3.52 -10.93 12.11
C SER A 112 2.44 -9.87 12.35
N ALA A 113 2.51 -8.74 11.63
CA ALA A 113 1.51 -7.68 11.73
C ALA A 113 0.12 -8.18 11.34
N LEU A 114 0.01 -8.96 10.26
CA LEU A 114 -1.26 -9.53 9.82
C LEU A 114 -1.85 -10.48 10.88
N MET A 115 -1.03 -11.34 11.48
CA MET A 115 -1.49 -12.25 12.55
C MET A 115 -1.99 -11.49 13.78
N ILE A 116 -1.29 -10.44 14.19
CA ILE A 116 -1.69 -9.59 15.31
C ILE A 116 -3.01 -8.88 14.99
N LEU A 117 -3.15 -8.32 13.78
CA LEU A 117 -4.37 -7.62 13.36
C LEU A 117 -5.58 -8.56 13.33
N ILE A 118 -5.45 -9.77 12.79
CA ILE A 118 -6.52 -10.78 12.80
C ILE A 118 -6.91 -11.13 14.23
N GLY A 119 -5.93 -11.28 15.13
CA GLY A 119 -6.20 -11.56 16.54
C GLY A 119 -6.95 -10.43 17.23
N LEU A 120 -6.57 -9.17 16.99
CA LEU A 120 -7.26 -8.00 17.52
C LEU A 120 -8.67 -7.85 16.95
N GLU A 121 -8.84 -8.08 15.64
CA GLU A 121 -10.14 -8.04 14.97
C GLU A 121 -11.09 -9.12 15.53
N TYR A 122 -10.59 -10.34 15.74
CA TYR A 122 -11.35 -11.42 16.35
C TYR A 122 -11.77 -11.08 17.79
N PHE A 123 -10.87 -10.48 18.57
CA PHE A 123 -11.18 -10.03 19.92
C PHE A 123 -12.25 -8.92 19.93
N ALA A 124 -12.12 -7.93 19.02
CA ALA A 124 -13.11 -6.87 18.85
C ALA A 124 -14.47 -7.43 18.41
N LEU A 125 -14.48 -8.45 17.54
CA LEU A 125 -15.70 -9.15 17.11
C LEU A 125 -16.42 -9.80 18.30
N LEU A 126 -15.71 -10.51 19.16
CA LEU A 126 -16.31 -11.12 20.35
C LEU A 126 -16.94 -10.08 21.30
N LEU A 127 -16.22 -8.97 21.53
CA LEU A 127 -16.75 -7.89 22.36
C LEU A 127 -17.97 -7.22 21.75
N SER A 128 -17.92 -6.92 20.43
CA SER A 128 -19.00 -6.21 19.74
C SER A 128 -20.32 -6.99 19.75
N GLY A 129 -20.26 -8.32 19.74
CA GLY A 129 -21.43 -9.18 19.80
C GLY A 129 -22.28 -9.01 21.06
N MET A 130 -21.67 -8.49 22.15
CA MET A 130 -22.38 -8.20 23.40
C MET A 130 -23.13 -6.85 23.38
N PHE A 131 -22.73 -5.93 22.51
CA PHE A 131 -23.23 -4.54 22.53
C PHE A 131 -24.05 -4.16 21.30
N ASN A 132 -23.65 -4.63 20.10
CA ASN A 132 -24.29 -4.20 18.86
C ASN A 132 -24.18 -5.25 17.74
N ALA A 133 -25.33 -5.82 17.36
CA ALA A 133 -25.40 -6.84 16.32
C ALA A 133 -24.89 -6.34 14.95
N THR A 134 -25.16 -5.08 14.59
CA THR A 134 -24.71 -4.50 13.31
C THR A 134 -23.19 -4.45 13.23
N VAL A 135 -22.53 -3.99 14.32
CA VAL A 135 -21.05 -3.96 14.39
C VAL A 135 -20.48 -5.38 14.36
N PHE A 136 -21.10 -6.33 15.04
CA PHE A 136 -20.69 -7.74 14.99
C PHE A 136 -20.71 -8.30 13.57
N PHE A 137 -21.82 -8.12 12.82
CA PHE A 137 -21.91 -8.62 11.45
C PHE A 137 -20.96 -7.92 10.48
N THR A 138 -20.70 -6.63 10.66
CA THR A 138 -19.71 -5.90 9.84
C THR A 138 -18.29 -6.43 10.07
N LEU A 139 -17.87 -6.59 11.32
CA LEU A 139 -16.55 -7.16 11.65
C LEU A 139 -16.43 -8.61 11.18
N LEU A 140 -17.50 -9.42 11.31
CA LEU A 140 -17.51 -10.78 10.80
C LEU A 140 -17.32 -10.83 9.28
N ALA A 141 -17.99 -9.96 8.53
CA ALA A 141 -17.84 -9.87 7.09
C ALA A 141 -16.41 -9.47 6.68
N VAL A 142 -15.78 -8.52 7.41
CA VAL A 142 -14.39 -8.12 7.17
C VAL A 142 -13.44 -9.29 7.44
N LEU A 143 -13.61 -10.00 8.56
CA LEU A 143 -12.78 -11.16 8.91
C LEU A 143 -12.86 -12.26 7.84
N ILE A 144 -14.07 -12.58 7.37
CA ILE A 144 -14.27 -13.56 6.29
C ILE A 144 -13.57 -13.09 5.01
N ALA A 145 -13.71 -11.81 4.64
CA ALA A 145 -13.07 -11.25 3.46
C ALA A 145 -11.53 -11.37 3.54
N VAL A 146 -10.93 -11.06 4.69
CA VAL A 146 -9.48 -11.21 4.92
C VAL A 146 -9.04 -12.66 4.75
N LEU A 147 -9.78 -13.63 5.33
CA LEU A 147 -9.46 -15.05 5.20
C LEU A 147 -9.56 -15.55 3.74
N VAL A 148 -10.60 -15.13 3.02
CA VAL A 148 -10.77 -15.47 1.58
C VAL A 148 -9.60 -14.93 0.75
N VAL A 149 -9.19 -13.68 0.98
CA VAL A 149 -8.04 -13.07 0.30
C VAL A 149 -6.75 -13.82 0.64
N MET A 150 -6.52 -14.18 1.90
CA MET A 150 -5.34 -14.96 2.31
C MET A 150 -5.28 -16.31 1.61
N ILE A 151 -6.40 -17.04 1.55
CA ILE A 151 -6.48 -18.33 0.86
C ILE A 151 -6.23 -18.16 -0.64
N GLY A 152 -6.84 -17.15 -1.27
CA GLY A 152 -6.63 -16.82 -2.68
C GLY A 152 -5.18 -16.51 -3.00
N CYS A 153 -4.52 -15.67 -2.20
CA CYS A 153 -3.10 -15.37 -2.33
C CYS A 153 -2.25 -16.63 -2.17
N LYS A 154 -2.53 -17.45 -1.15
CA LYS A 154 -1.79 -18.71 -0.93
C LYS A 154 -1.91 -19.64 -2.13
N LEU A 155 -3.11 -19.85 -2.67
CA LEU A 155 -3.34 -20.69 -3.83
C LEU A 155 -2.65 -20.14 -5.10
N TYR A 156 -2.68 -18.82 -5.29
CA TYR A 156 -2.03 -18.17 -6.41
C TYR A 156 -0.51 -18.36 -6.39
N TYR A 157 0.13 -18.07 -5.25
CA TYR A 157 1.58 -18.19 -5.12
C TYR A 157 2.07 -19.64 -5.08
N SER A 158 1.31 -20.54 -4.44
CA SER A 158 1.63 -21.98 -4.40
C SER A 158 1.62 -22.66 -5.79
N ARG A 159 0.98 -22.06 -6.79
CA ARG A 159 0.99 -22.57 -8.17
C ARG A 159 2.10 -21.95 -9.03
N ARG A 160 2.75 -20.90 -8.55
CA ARG A 160 3.78 -20.17 -9.33
C ARG A 160 5.20 -20.37 -8.83
N ILE A 161 5.38 -20.85 -7.61
CA ILE A 161 6.64 -21.20 -7.00
C ILE A 161 6.74 -22.73 -6.94
#